data_2f1372a2f83d55d58b91a60f7a6903cd
#
_entry.id   2f1372a2f83d55d58b91a60f7a6903cd
#
_cell.length_a   1.000
_cell.length_b   1.000
_cell.length_c   1.000
_cell.angle_alpha   90.00
_cell.angle_beta   90.00
_cell.angle_gamma   90.00
#
_symmetry.space_group_name_H-M   'P 1'
#
loop_
_entity.id
_entity.type
_entity.pdbx_description
1 polymer ?
#
loop_
_entity_poly.entity_id
_entity_poly.type
_entity_poly.pdbx_seq_one_letter_code
_entity_poly.pdbx_strand_id
1 'polypeptide(L)'
;MPVECPNCGAANPDTALYCRNCGQLMEPPELFEQPDAAPEIEELGVMAGRLPRLIAAIVDRVTLVAPLFLLLIFAPIAMLVAYLAAWFLVQATFLTINGQTVGKMIFSIRIVKVGTGRNGGFVPNVLLRLVLNGALGLIPFYSVVDALFIVRSDRRCIHDLIAGTVVVKSQRSD
;
A
#
# COMPACT_ATOMS: atom_id res chain seq x y z
N MET A 1 40.80 11.82 -2.65
CA MET A 1 41.93 12.05 -3.59
C MET A 1 41.40 12.88 -4.75
N PRO A 2 42.20 13.76 -5.38
CA PRO A 2 41.70 14.48 -6.55
C PRO A 2 41.34 13.52 -7.68
N VAL A 3 40.22 13.79 -8.35
CA VAL A 3 39.69 12.97 -9.47
C VAL A 3 39.94 13.74 -10.76
N GLU A 4 40.52 13.09 -11.76
CA GLU A 4 40.80 13.67 -13.06
C GLU A 4 39.50 13.69 -13.92
N CYS A 5 39.24 14.79 -14.60
CA CYS A 5 38.12 14.90 -15.49
C CYS A 5 38.33 14.04 -16.75
N PRO A 6 37.39 13.12 -17.10
CA PRO A 6 37.56 12.25 -18.26
C PRO A 6 37.53 13.00 -19.59
N ASN A 7 37.02 14.22 -19.63
CA ASN A 7 36.93 15.04 -20.85
C ASN A 7 38.17 15.95 -21.08
N CYS A 8 38.75 16.54 -20.02
CA CYS A 8 39.82 17.53 -20.18
C CYS A 8 41.04 17.27 -19.32
N GLY A 9 41.12 16.21 -18.52
CA GLY A 9 42.26 15.82 -17.68
C GLY A 9 42.49 16.71 -16.46
N ALA A 10 41.65 17.74 -16.22
CA ALA A 10 41.84 18.65 -15.09
C ALA A 10 41.55 17.94 -13.76
N ALA A 11 42.44 18.12 -12.78
CA ALA A 11 42.24 17.60 -11.43
C ALA A 11 41.15 18.38 -10.69
N ASN A 12 40.16 17.68 -10.15
CA ASN A 12 39.04 18.21 -9.39
C ASN A 12 38.99 17.56 -8.01
N PRO A 13 38.34 18.22 -7.02
CA PRO A 13 38.01 17.55 -5.75
C PRO A 13 37.18 16.30 -5.99
N ASP A 14 37.32 15.30 -5.16
CA ASP A 14 36.53 14.04 -5.20
C ASP A 14 35.02 14.25 -4.99
N THR A 15 34.63 15.40 -4.46
CA THR A 15 33.23 15.78 -4.26
C THR A 15 32.66 16.66 -5.39
N ALA A 16 33.44 16.91 -6.46
CA ALA A 16 33.00 17.78 -7.53
C ALA A 16 32.00 17.09 -8.47
N LEU A 17 30.78 17.61 -8.55
CA LEU A 17 29.75 17.14 -9.49
C LEU A 17 30.02 17.60 -10.92
N TYR A 18 30.75 18.71 -11.10
CA TYR A 18 31.12 19.28 -12.40
C TYR A 18 32.60 19.64 -12.44
N CYS A 19 33.23 19.38 -13.55
CA CYS A 19 34.61 19.79 -13.77
C CYS A 19 34.74 21.32 -13.74
N ARG A 20 35.64 21.84 -12.90
CA ARG A 20 35.88 23.30 -12.76
C ARG A 20 36.46 23.94 -14.02
N ASN A 21 37.07 23.12 -14.90
CA ASN A 21 37.72 23.64 -16.10
C ASN A 21 36.83 23.60 -17.34
N CYS A 22 36.08 22.51 -17.60
CA CYS A 22 35.27 22.34 -18.81
C CYS A 22 33.76 22.23 -18.56
N GLY A 23 33.30 22.24 -17.30
CA GLY A 23 31.87 22.13 -16.95
C GLY A 23 31.26 20.74 -17.19
N GLN A 24 32.06 19.75 -17.61
CA GLN A 24 31.57 18.38 -17.80
C GLN A 24 31.06 17.81 -16.48
N LEU A 25 29.90 17.15 -16.51
CA LEU A 25 29.41 16.37 -15.39
C LEU A 25 30.42 15.24 -15.09
N MET A 26 30.94 15.20 -13.89
CA MET A 26 31.78 14.13 -13.39
C MET A 26 30.87 13.10 -12.74
N GLU A 27 31.13 11.81 -12.96
CA GLU A 27 30.43 10.78 -12.20
C GLU A 27 30.69 11.01 -10.72
N PRO A 28 29.63 11.17 -9.90
CA PRO A 28 29.82 11.29 -8.46
C PRO A 28 30.51 10.02 -7.95
N PRO A 29 31.48 10.14 -7.03
CA PRO A 29 31.94 8.96 -6.30
C PRO A 29 30.70 8.27 -5.71
N GLU A 30 30.69 6.94 -5.66
CA GLU A 30 29.59 6.03 -5.27
C GLU A 30 28.83 6.38 -3.95
N LEU A 31 29.09 7.57 -3.40
CA LEU A 31 28.44 8.13 -2.21
C LEU A 31 26.98 8.56 -2.44
N PHE A 32 26.52 8.62 -3.69
CA PHE A 32 25.10 8.65 -4.03
C PHE A 32 24.63 7.25 -4.51
N GLU A 33 24.91 6.21 -3.73
CA GLU A 33 23.97 5.10 -3.69
C GLU A 33 22.63 5.74 -3.38
N GLN A 34 21.80 5.82 -4.41
CA GLN A 34 20.39 6.19 -4.21
C GLN A 34 19.87 5.24 -3.12
N PRO A 35 19.39 5.76 -1.98
CA PRO A 35 18.87 4.89 -0.94
C PRO A 35 17.87 3.97 -1.64
N ASP A 36 18.23 2.70 -1.74
CA ASP A 36 17.60 1.58 -2.44
C ASP A 36 16.39 2.03 -3.26
N ALA A 37 16.58 2.20 -4.58
CA ALA A 37 15.50 2.64 -5.46
C ALA A 37 14.28 1.79 -5.08
N ALA A 38 13.21 2.44 -4.61
CA ALA A 38 12.05 1.72 -4.11
C ALA A 38 11.67 0.67 -5.14
N PRO A 39 11.62 -0.63 -4.79
CA PRO A 39 11.44 -1.70 -5.76
C PRO A 39 10.24 -1.35 -6.63
N GLU A 40 10.39 -1.46 -7.94
CA GLU A 40 9.29 -1.23 -8.86
C GLU A 40 8.13 -2.14 -8.48
N ILE A 41 6.91 -1.73 -8.80
CA ILE A 41 5.69 -2.48 -8.40
C ILE A 41 5.76 -3.94 -8.90
N GLU A 42 6.47 -4.20 -10.02
CA GLU A 42 6.66 -5.54 -10.57
C GLU A 42 7.59 -6.42 -9.70
N GLU A 43 8.58 -5.84 -9.02
CA GLU A 43 9.49 -6.56 -8.11
C GLU A 43 8.83 -6.95 -6.78
N LEU A 44 7.71 -6.30 -6.41
CA LEU A 44 6.98 -6.59 -5.17
C LEU A 44 6.25 -7.95 -5.18
N GLY A 45 6.35 -8.71 -6.27
CA GLY A 45 5.70 -10.00 -6.45
C GLY A 45 4.49 -9.93 -7.38
N VAL A 46 3.86 -11.07 -7.62
CA VAL A 46 2.71 -11.16 -8.53
C VAL A 46 1.54 -10.34 -7.99
N MET A 47 1.15 -9.31 -8.73
CA MET A 47 -0.02 -8.50 -8.37
C MET A 47 -1.27 -9.35 -8.27
N ALA A 48 -2.09 -9.11 -7.24
CA ALA A 48 -3.38 -9.76 -7.11
C ALA A 48 -4.30 -9.38 -8.28
N GLY A 49 -5.01 -10.38 -8.81
CA GLY A 49 -6.02 -10.16 -9.84
C GLY A 49 -7.14 -9.23 -9.38
N ARG A 50 -7.86 -8.64 -10.33
CA ARG A 50 -9.00 -7.75 -10.03
C ARG A 50 -10.15 -8.50 -9.34
N LEU A 51 -10.47 -9.68 -9.86
CA LEU A 51 -11.58 -10.50 -9.35
C LEU A 51 -11.37 -10.97 -7.89
N PRO A 52 -10.23 -11.55 -7.49
CA PRO A 52 -9.97 -11.89 -6.10
C PRO A 52 -10.08 -10.70 -5.14
N ARG A 53 -9.65 -9.51 -5.56
CA ARG A 53 -9.78 -8.29 -4.74
C ARG A 53 -11.22 -7.89 -4.55
N LEU A 54 -12.03 -7.93 -5.63
CA LEU A 54 -13.44 -7.59 -5.58
C LEU A 54 -14.21 -8.57 -4.68
N ILE A 55 -13.99 -9.87 -4.86
CA ILE A 55 -14.67 -10.88 -4.04
C ILE A 55 -14.24 -10.77 -2.58
N ALA A 56 -12.96 -10.55 -2.29
CA ALA A 56 -12.48 -10.32 -0.92
C ALA A 56 -13.17 -9.11 -0.28
N ALA A 57 -13.33 -8.01 -1.02
CA ALA A 57 -14.03 -6.82 -0.53
C ALA A 57 -15.54 -7.10 -0.28
N ILE A 58 -16.18 -7.90 -1.12
CA ILE A 58 -17.56 -8.33 -0.92
C ILE A 58 -17.68 -9.18 0.35
N VAL A 59 -16.79 -10.14 0.56
CA VAL A 59 -16.77 -10.97 1.77
C VAL A 59 -16.61 -10.09 3.02
N ASP A 60 -15.67 -9.15 3.02
CA ASP A 60 -15.49 -8.21 4.14
C ASP A 60 -16.75 -7.35 4.39
N ARG A 61 -17.44 -6.93 3.33
CA ARG A 61 -18.69 -6.18 3.45
C ARG A 61 -19.84 -7.04 3.98
N VAL A 62 -19.96 -8.27 3.50
CA VAL A 62 -20.99 -9.22 3.96
C VAL A 62 -20.80 -9.55 5.43
N THR A 63 -19.56 -9.81 5.87
CA THR A 63 -19.24 -10.08 7.28
C THR A 63 -19.52 -8.89 8.19
N LEU A 64 -19.50 -7.67 7.69
CA LEU A 64 -19.90 -6.48 8.44
C LEU A 64 -21.42 -6.31 8.42
N VAL A 65 -22.02 -6.28 7.24
CA VAL A 65 -23.41 -5.79 7.04
C VAL A 65 -24.45 -6.82 7.44
N ALA A 66 -24.24 -8.11 7.15
CA ALA A 66 -25.27 -9.12 7.40
C ALA A 66 -25.58 -9.31 8.92
N PRO A 67 -24.57 -9.47 9.81
CA PRO A 67 -24.86 -9.50 11.25
C PRO A 67 -25.35 -8.17 11.78
N LEU A 68 -24.83 -7.05 11.26
CA LEU A 68 -25.28 -5.71 11.65
C LEU A 68 -26.76 -5.50 11.38
N PHE A 69 -27.25 -5.95 10.24
CA PHE A 69 -28.67 -5.88 9.87
C PHE A 69 -29.55 -6.70 10.81
N LEU A 70 -29.12 -7.92 11.15
CA LEU A 70 -29.85 -8.76 12.11
C LEU A 70 -29.86 -8.14 13.52
N LEU A 71 -28.73 -7.63 13.97
CA LEU A 71 -28.64 -6.97 15.27
C LEU A 71 -29.49 -5.68 15.34
N LEU A 72 -29.58 -4.95 14.25
CA LEU A 72 -30.40 -3.73 14.18
C LEU A 72 -31.91 -4.03 14.39
N ILE A 73 -32.36 -5.20 13.95
CA ILE A 73 -33.77 -5.61 14.06
C ILE A 73 -34.07 -6.22 15.43
N PHE A 74 -33.18 -7.02 15.99
CA PHE A 74 -33.50 -7.92 17.11
C PHE A 74 -32.70 -7.62 18.39
N ALA A 75 -31.71 -6.74 18.38
CA ALA A 75 -30.82 -6.55 19.51
C ALA A 75 -30.80 -5.11 20.06
N PRO A 76 -30.52 -4.94 21.36
CA PRO A 76 -30.32 -3.62 21.94
C PRO A 76 -29.09 -2.94 21.34
N ILE A 77 -29.09 -1.61 21.35
CA ILE A 77 -28.02 -0.77 20.80
C ILE A 77 -26.61 -1.13 21.34
N ALA A 78 -26.53 -1.57 22.59
CA ALA A 78 -25.27 -1.99 23.19
C ALA A 78 -24.59 -3.18 22.45
N MET A 79 -25.39 -4.15 21.99
CA MET A 79 -24.87 -5.29 21.20
C MET A 79 -24.40 -4.84 19.81
N LEU A 80 -25.09 -3.88 19.23
CA LEU A 80 -24.69 -3.28 17.94
C LEU A 80 -23.31 -2.60 18.06
N VAL A 81 -23.14 -1.77 19.09
CA VAL A 81 -21.87 -1.09 19.37
C VAL A 81 -20.76 -2.10 19.67
N ALA A 82 -21.03 -3.09 20.49
CA ALA A 82 -20.07 -4.14 20.82
C ALA A 82 -19.63 -4.92 19.56
N TYR A 83 -20.57 -5.27 18.67
CA TYR A 83 -20.27 -5.93 17.41
C TYR A 83 -19.37 -5.08 16.50
N LEU A 84 -19.71 -3.79 16.31
CA LEU A 84 -18.93 -2.88 15.48
C LEU A 84 -17.51 -2.70 16.04
N ALA A 85 -17.38 -2.57 17.36
CA ALA A 85 -16.07 -2.47 18.02
C ALA A 85 -15.25 -3.76 17.84
N ALA A 86 -15.84 -4.92 18.05
CA ALA A 86 -15.19 -6.22 17.87
C ALA A 86 -14.76 -6.42 16.41
N TRP A 87 -15.65 -6.16 15.45
CA TRP A 87 -15.33 -6.27 14.02
C TRP A 87 -14.18 -5.33 13.64
N PHE A 88 -14.22 -4.07 14.10
CA PHE A 88 -13.14 -3.11 13.85
C PHE A 88 -11.81 -3.59 14.43
N LEU A 89 -11.78 -4.07 15.68
CA LEU A 89 -10.58 -4.55 16.34
C LEU A 89 -9.98 -5.76 15.60
N VAL A 90 -10.81 -6.71 15.18
CA VAL A 90 -10.36 -7.89 14.41
C VAL A 90 -9.73 -7.42 13.09
N GLN A 91 -10.40 -6.57 12.32
CA GLN A 91 -9.86 -6.08 11.06
C GLN A 91 -8.59 -5.26 11.24
N ALA A 92 -8.55 -4.37 12.24
CA ALA A 92 -7.37 -3.56 12.54
C ALA A 92 -6.17 -4.43 12.93
N THR A 93 -6.39 -5.47 13.73
CA THR A 93 -5.34 -6.42 14.14
C THR A 93 -4.77 -7.16 12.94
N PHE A 94 -5.63 -7.77 12.11
CA PHE A 94 -5.18 -8.50 10.93
C PHE A 94 -4.48 -7.59 9.90
N LEU A 95 -4.98 -6.39 9.70
CA LEU A 95 -4.34 -5.40 8.82
C LEU A 95 -2.97 -4.96 9.35
N THR A 96 -2.83 -4.79 10.66
CA THR A 96 -1.57 -4.35 11.26
C THR A 96 -0.52 -5.46 11.23
N ILE A 97 -0.89 -6.69 11.58
CA ILE A 97 0.06 -7.81 11.71
C ILE A 97 0.35 -8.42 10.33
N ASN A 98 -0.68 -8.76 9.57
CA ASN A 98 -0.56 -9.56 8.34
C ASN A 98 -0.69 -8.73 7.05
N GLY A 99 -1.16 -7.48 7.14
CA GLY A 99 -1.53 -6.69 5.96
C GLY A 99 -2.74 -7.27 5.21
N GLN A 100 -3.61 -7.99 5.90
CA GLN A 100 -4.76 -8.69 5.30
C GLN A 100 -6.04 -8.39 6.07
N THR A 101 -7.17 -8.36 5.38
CA THR A 101 -8.50 -8.47 5.99
C THR A 101 -8.94 -9.93 5.99
N VAL A 102 -10.01 -10.24 6.70
CA VAL A 102 -10.57 -11.60 6.72
C VAL A 102 -10.87 -12.09 5.30
N GLY A 103 -11.53 -11.26 4.47
CA GLY A 103 -11.80 -11.60 3.07
C GLY A 103 -10.52 -11.81 2.25
N LYS A 104 -9.47 -11.01 2.47
CA LYS A 104 -8.19 -11.15 1.75
C LYS A 104 -7.41 -12.40 2.15
N MET A 105 -7.53 -12.86 3.39
CA MET A 105 -6.92 -14.12 3.84
C MET A 105 -7.48 -15.32 3.05
N ILE A 106 -8.79 -15.35 2.81
CA ILE A 106 -9.46 -16.43 2.04
C ILE A 106 -8.86 -16.55 0.63
N PHE A 107 -8.56 -15.42 0.00
CA PHE A 107 -8.03 -15.38 -1.39
C PHE A 107 -6.50 -15.31 -1.45
N SER A 108 -5.80 -15.53 -0.33
CA SER A 108 -4.34 -15.50 -0.27
C SER A 108 -3.74 -14.25 -0.94
N ILE A 109 -4.30 -13.08 -0.63
CA ILE A 109 -3.80 -11.77 -1.09
C ILE A 109 -3.48 -10.89 0.10
N ARG A 110 -2.40 -10.10 0.01
CA ARG A 110 -1.94 -9.22 1.09
C ARG A 110 -1.61 -7.81 0.59
N ILE A 111 -1.67 -6.86 1.50
CA ILE A 111 -1.33 -5.47 1.27
C ILE A 111 0.14 -5.28 1.63
N VAL A 112 0.89 -4.67 0.72
CA VAL A 112 2.28 -4.29 0.95
C VAL A 112 2.51 -2.82 0.61
N LYS A 113 3.48 -2.18 1.25
CA LYS A 113 3.91 -0.82 0.96
C LYS A 113 4.75 -0.82 -0.32
N VAL A 114 4.47 0.07 -1.28
CA VAL A 114 5.15 0.15 -2.58
C VAL A 114 6.60 0.47 -2.29
N GLY A 115 7.22 1.06 -1.60
CA GLY A 115 8.67 1.29 -1.47
C GLY A 115 9.45 0.18 -0.79
N THR A 116 8.81 -0.76 -0.08
CA THR A 116 9.53 -1.74 0.74
C THR A 116 9.08 -3.19 0.52
N GLY A 117 7.97 -3.42 -0.16
CA GLY A 117 7.38 -4.77 -0.30
C GLY A 117 6.91 -5.41 1.01
N ARG A 118 7.05 -4.70 2.13
CA ARG A 118 6.68 -5.18 3.47
C ARG A 118 5.27 -4.75 3.84
N ASN A 119 4.71 -5.38 4.88
CA ASN A 119 3.45 -4.92 5.45
C ASN A 119 3.58 -3.45 5.90
N GLY A 120 2.62 -2.61 5.53
CA GLY A 120 2.60 -1.19 5.89
C GLY A 120 2.39 -0.92 7.39
N GLY A 121 1.91 -1.92 8.15
CA GLY A 121 1.60 -1.77 9.57
C GLY A 121 0.34 -0.95 9.83
N PHE A 122 0.26 -0.34 11.00
CA PHE A 122 -0.95 0.33 11.48
C PHE A 122 -1.34 1.57 10.65
N VAL A 123 -0.40 2.48 10.40
CA VAL A 123 -0.73 3.78 9.75
C VAL A 123 -1.27 3.60 8.33
N PRO A 124 -0.56 2.98 7.36
CA PRO A 124 -1.09 2.81 6.02
C PRO A 124 -2.33 1.92 5.96
N ASN A 125 -2.35 0.82 6.71
CA ASN A 125 -3.41 -0.17 6.56
C ASN A 125 -4.65 0.13 7.39
N VAL A 126 -4.51 0.70 8.59
CA VAL A 126 -5.65 1.00 9.46
C VAL A 126 -6.08 2.45 9.33
N LEU A 127 -5.19 3.43 9.57
CA LEU A 127 -5.60 4.83 9.54
C LEU A 127 -5.98 5.29 8.13
N LEU A 128 -5.16 5.02 7.12
CA LEU A 128 -5.42 5.53 5.77
C LEU A 128 -6.40 4.66 4.99
N ARG A 129 -6.33 3.33 5.11
CA ARG A 129 -7.21 2.44 4.33
C ARG A 129 -8.52 2.09 5.02
N LEU A 130 -8.54 1.85 6.33
CA LEU A 130 -9.75 1.47 7.02
C LEU A 130 -10.51 2.70 7.50
N VAL A 131 -9.85 3.62 8.21
CA VAL A 131 -10.53 4.77 8.82
C VAL A 131 -10.78 5.87 7.79
N LEU A 132 -9.73 6.39 7.15
CA LEU A 132 -9.88 7.49 6.19
C LEU A 132 -10.72 7.10 4.97
N ASN A 133 -10.45 5.94 4.37
CA ASN A 133 -11.25 5.45 3.25
C ASN A 133 -12.70 5.13 3.66
N GLY A 134 -12.92 4.64 4.88
CA GLY A 134 -14.25 4.47 5.46
C GLY A 134 -15.01 5.78 5.59
N ALA A 135 -14.34 6.84 6.07
CA ALA A 135 -14.91 8.18 6.14
C ALA A 135 -15.21 8.77 4.76
N LEU A 136 -14.31 8.63 3.79
CA LEU A 136 -14.54 9.02 2.40
C LEU A 136 -15.68 8.23 1.75
N GLY A 137 -15.89 6.99 2.16
CA GLY A 137 -17.00 6.15 1.72
C GLY A 137 -18.40 6.67 2.10
N LEU A 138 -18.49 7.64 3.01
CA LEU A 138 -19.74 8.36 3.33
C LEU A 138 -20.14 9.36 2.22
N ILE A 139 -19.19 9.75 1.37
CA ILE A 139 -19.45 10.62 0.21
C ILE A 139 -20.16 9.78 -0.86
N PRO A 140 -21.32 10.24 -1.37
CA PRO A 140 -22.04 9.54 -2.42
C PRO A 140 -21.15 9.25 -3.62
N PHE A 141 -21.26 8.04 -4.18
CA PHE A 141 -20.50 7.53 -5.33
C PHE A 141 -18.99 7.35 -5.13
N TYR A 142 -18.39 7.83 -4.02
CA TYR A 142 -16.94 7.63 -3.79
C TYR A 142 -16.54 6.15 -3.86
N SER A 143 -17.27 5.26 -3.20
CA SER A 143 -16.95 3.82 -3.21
C SER A 143 -16.99 3.19 -4.60
N VAL A 144 -17.84 3.71 -5.49
CA VAL A 144 -17.92 3.26 -6.89
C VAL A 144 -16.70 3.76 -7.65
N VAL A 145 -16.36 5.03 -7.50
CA VAL A 145 -15.18 5.64 -8.15
C VAL A 145 -13.90 4.94 -7.66
N ASP A 146 -13.75 4.74 -6.36
CA ASP A 146 -12.60 4.02 -5.78
C ASP A 146 -12.45 2.62 -6.36
N ALA A 147 -13.56 1.87 -6.48
CA ALA A 147 -13.55 0.54 -7.07
C ALA A 147 -13.22 0.56 -8.57
N LEU A 148 -13.67 1.55 -9.34
CA LEU A 148 -13.37 1.69 -10.76
C LEU A 148 -11.88 1.93 -11.04
N PHE A 149 -11.16 2.58 -10.12
CA PHE A 149 -9.71 2.78 -10.24
C PHE A 149 -8.91 1.48 -10.36
N ILE A 150 -9.47 0.32 -9.97
CA ILE A 150 -8.84 -1.00 -10.16
C ILE A 150 -8.60 -1.35 -11.64
N VAL A 151 -9.27 -0.66 -12.58
CA VAL A 151 -9.10 -0.85 -14.02
C VAL A 151 -7.76 -0.31 -14.51
N ARG A 152 -7.12 0.63 -13.79
CA ARG A 152 -5.80 1.16 -14.11
C ARG A 152 -4.77 0.05 -14.31
N SER A 153 -3.72 0.35 -15.06
CA SER A 153 -2.61 -0.57 -15.34
C SER A 153 -1.92 -1.06 -14.06
N ASP A 154 -1.74 -0.16 -13.08
CA ASP A 154 -1.14 -0.45 -11.76
C ASP A 154 -2.11 -1.15 -10.79
N ARG A 155 -3.38 -1.34 -11.17
CA ARG A 155 -4.43 -2.01 -10.38
C ARG A 155 -4.56 -1.46 -8.96
N ARG A 156 -4.33 -0.16 -8.74
CA ARG A 156 -4.43 0.49 -7.43
C ARG A 156 -5.70 1.31 -7.36
N CYS A 157 -6.50 1.09 -6.33
CA CYS A 157 -7.66 1.92 -6.00
C CYS A 157 -7.20 3.26 -5.41
N ILE A 158 -8.10 4.22 -5.25
CA ILE A 158 -7.78 5.54 -4.67
C ILE A 158 -7.19 5.38 -3.27
N HIS A 159 -7.81 4.55 -2.44
CA HIS A 159 -7.30 4.27 -1.09
C HIS A 159 -5.91 3.60 -1.07
N ASP A 160 -5.56 2.81 -2.10
CA ASP A 160 -4.22 2.24 -2.26
C ASP A 160 -3.18 3.33 -2.59
N LEU A 161 -3.58 4.32 -3.41
CA LEU A 161 -2.72 5.45 -3.76
C LEU A 161 -2.46 6.35 -2.55
N ILE A 162 -3.51 6.68 -1.78
CA ILE A 162 -3.42 7.50 -0.56
C ILE A 162 -2.51 6.83 0.47
N ALA A 163 -2.64 5.51 0.64
CA ALA A 163 -1.85 4.75 1.62
C ALA A 163 -0.44 4.36 1.13
N GLY A 164 -0.09 4.63 -0.13
CA GLY A 164 1.18 4.21 -0.72
C GLY A 164 1.34 2.68 -0.75
N THR A 165 0.25 1.95 -0.97
CA THR A 165 0.21 0.49 -0.89
C THR A 165 -0.23 -0.15 -2.21
N VAL A 166 0.01 -1.45 -2.33
CA VAL A 166 -0.45 -2.30 -3.44
C VAL A 166 -0.85 -3.67 -2.88
N VAL A 167 -1.75 -4.35 -3.57
CA VAL A 167 -2.18 -5.70 -3.16
C VAL A 167 -1.49 -6.73 -4.05
N VAL A 168 -0.78 -7.66 -3.42
CA VAL A 168 -0.05 -8.75 -4.08
C VAL A 168 -0.60 -10.11 -3.64
N LYS A 169 -0.28 -11.17 -4.38
CA LYS A 169 -0.53 -12.53 -3.92
C LYS A 169 0.33 -12.83 -2.69
N SER A 170 -0.24 -13.37 -1.65
CA SER A 170 0.52 -13.90 -0.52
C SER A 170 1.23 -15.16 -0.98
N GLN A 171 2.57 -15.18 -0.95
CA GLN A 171 3.29 -16.44 -1.08
C GLN A 171 2.98 -17.24 0.17
N ARG A 172 2.32 -18.39 0.03
CA ARG A 172 2.28 -19.38 1.09
C ARG A 172 3.71 -19.89 1.23
N SER A 173 4.34 -19.64 2.35
CA SER A 173 5.47 -20.47 2.78
C SER A 173 4.88 -21.86 3.10
N ASP A 174 5.05 -22.78 2.19
CA ASP A 174 4.83 -24.21 2.47
C ASP A 174 5.82 -24.68 3.52
#